data_2a0d04e34770f27ada8ce3c5714ba975
#
_entry.id   2a0d04e34770f27ada8ce3c5714ba975
#
_cell.length_a   1.000
_cell.length_b   1.000
_cell.length_c   1.000
_cell.angle_alpha   90.00
_cell.angle_beta   90.00
_cell.angle_gamma   90.00
#
_symmetry.space_group_name_H-M   'P 1'
#
loop_
_entity.id
_entity.type
_entity.pdbx_description
1 polymer ?
#
loop_
_entity_poly.entity_id
_entity_poly.type
_entity_poly.pdbx_seq_one_letter_code
_entity_poly.pdbx_strand_id
1 'polypeptide(L)'
;LLITAMIGLRVPTARLPAERTTATADTAHSSSIGSRAMRAADVAAGAIADVDVAVAVLDRVTGDVVGNGQATGPMFSASLAKVVVAVDVLDRRRSDALPLSASDVELIRRALGPSDDSAMNDLWTRFDGMGAVGRVATRLGLTDTAAPIEPDIWGWMTTTASDATRLLAYVAEMPPPDADVIIGALAQAPPVAADGFAQDFGLQAPGIRDVTAAKQGWMRWRTDTAYLHSAGFVGADRRFVVAVLGRHTFPDPDWQTLRRSVTMAATAAVGVLRGRIGSPGAGQLAVPNVHLPGVVAHLH
;
A
#
# COMPACT_ATOMS: atom_id res chain seq x y z
N LEU A 1 62.14 6.64 -61.20
CA LEU A 1 62.37 7.77 -60.27
C LEU A 1 60.99 8.32 -59.82
N LEU A 2 60.58 7.93 -58.62
CA LEU A 2 59.32 8.39 -58.02
C LEU A 2 59.62 9.45 -57.01
N ILE A 3 59.02 10.64 -57.14
CA ILE A 3 59.03 11.73 -56.19
C ILE A 3 57.78 11.67 -55.34
N THR A 4 57.92 11.43 -54.06
CA THR A 4 56.82 11.41 -53.07
C THR A 4 56.66 12.79 -52.49
N ALA A 5 55.46 13.38 -52.71
CA ALA A 5 55.10 14.67 -52.10
C ALA A 5 54.43 14.40 -50.75
N MET A 6 54.97 14.97 -49.67
CA MET A 6 54.37 14.99 -48.34
C MET A 6 53.33 16.12 -48.23
N ILE A 7 52.07 15.78 -48.06
CA ILE A 7 51.01 16.73 -47.74
C ILE A 7 50.85 16.74 -46.19
N GLY A 8 51.17 17.86 -45.58
CA GLY A 8 50.97 18.06 -44.12
C GLY A 8 49.49 18.26 -43.79
N LEU A 9 48.91 17.33 -43.06
CA LEU A 9 47.58 17.47 -42.48
C LEU A 9 47.68 18.28 -41.15
N ARG A 10 47.04 19.44 -41.10
CA ARG A 10 46.79 20.15 -39.84
C ARG A 10 45.57 19.53 -39.17
N VAL A 11 45.78 19.02 -37.96
CA VAL A 11 44.70 18.54 -37.07
C VAL A 11 44.13 19.74 -36.30
N PRO A 12 42.81 20.00 -36.35
CA PRO A 12 42.21 21.03 -35.49
C PRO A 12 42.11 20.53 -34.07
N THR A 13 42.61 21.30 -33.13
CA THR A 13 42.43 21.08 -31.69
C THR A 13 40.97 21.29 -31.31
N ALA A 14 40.27 20.21 -31.04
CA ALA A 14 38.93 20.25 -30.47
C ALA A 14 39.00 20.76 -29.02
N ARG A 15 38.30 21.86 -28.75
CA ARG A 15 38.02 22.35 -27.40
C ARG A 15 37.12 21.34 -26.67
N LEU A 16 37.57 20.83 -25.55
CA LEU A 16 36.73 20.02 -24.64
C LEU A 16 35.55 20.88 -24.15
N PRO A 17 34.32 20.36 -24.16
CA PRO A 17 33.21 21.04 -23.53
C PRO A 17 33.38 21.02 -22.03
N ALA A 18 33.06 22.15 -21.38
CA ALA A 18 33.08 22.34 -19.94
C ALA A 18 32.28 21.23 -19.21
N GLU A 19 32.86 20.73 -18.17
CA GLU A 19 32.21 19.84 -17.20
C GLU A 19 30.89 20.46 -16.74
N ARG A 20 29.78 19.84 -17.15
CA ARG A 20 28.48 20.10 -16.54
C ARG A 20 28.48 19.44 -15.17
N THR A 21 28.58 20.24 -14.14
CA THR A 21 28.37 19.87 -12.74
C THR A 21 27.04 19.14 -12.61
N THR A 22 27.07 17.82 -12.51
CA THR A 22 25.92 16.99 -12.07
C THR A 22 25.82 17.06 -10.55
N ALA A 23 25.39 18.21 -10.05
CA ALA A 23 24.92 18.30 -8.68
C ALA A 23 23.42 18.51 -8.71
N THR A 24 22.69 17.75 -7.86
CA THR A 24 21.27 17.91 -7.51
C THR A 24 20.26 16.97 -8.19
N ALA A 25 20.49 15.65 -8.11
CA ALA A 25 19.36 14.71 -8.22
C ALA A 25 19.05 14.02 -6.86
N ASP A 26 19.96 14.08 -5.90
CA ASP A 26 19.83 13.29 -4.64
C ASP A 26 19.04 13.99 -3.52
N THR A 27 18.85 15.31 -3.61
CA THR A 27 18.12 16.08 -2.58
C THR A 27 16.60 16.15 -2.78
N ALA A 28 16.11 15.89 -4.00
CA ALA A 28 14.67 15.96 -4.29
C ALA A 28 13.86 14.77 -3.73
N HIS A 29 14.46 13.58 -3.64
CA HIS A 29 13.77 12.38 -3.13
C HIS A 29 13.55 12.41 -1.61
N SER A 30 14.41 13.05 -0.84
CA SER A 30 14.29 13.11 0.63
C SER A 30 13.15 14.01 1.12
N SER A 31 12.55 14.83 0.25
CA SER A 31 11.51 15.79 0.60
C SER A 31 10.10 15.39 0.15
N SER A 32 9.92 14.27 -0.57
CA SER A 32 8.59 13.83 -1.02
C SER A 32 7.66 13.56 0.18
N ILE A 33 6.36 13.77 0.00
CA ILE A 33 5.40 13.50 1.07
C ILE A 33 5.38 12.03 1.45
N GLY A 34 5.56 11.12 0.47
CA GLY A 34 5.70 9.69 0.71
C GLY A 34 6.90 9.37 1.60
N SER A 35 8.07 9.96 1.31
CA SER A 35 9.27 9.79 2.14
C SER A 35 9.08 10.32 3.56
N ARG A 36 8.38 11.45 3.74
CA ARG A 36 8.08 11.97 5.09
C ARG A 36 7.12 11.05 5.84
N ALA A 37 6.09 10.55 5.16
CA ALA A 37 5.13 9.61 5.75
C ALA A 37 5.79 8.31 6.17
N MET A 38 6.64 7.74 5.30
CA MET A 38 7.41 6.54 5.60
C MET A 38 8.32 6.75 6.80
N ARG A 39 9.09 7.84 6.86
CA ARG A 39 9.96 8.13 8.01
C ARG A 39 9.17 8.33 9.31
N ALA A 40 8.02 8.99 9.26
CA ALA A 40 7.18 9.15 10.45
C ALA A 40 6.67 7.79 10.96
N ALA A 41 6.28 6.90 10.04
CA ALA A 41 5.88 5.54 10.38
C ALA A 41 7.03 4.71 10.97
N ASP A 42 8.22 4.79 10.38
CA ASP A 42 9.41 4.07 10.82
C ASP A 42 9.84 4.48 12.24
N VAL A 43 9.88 5.79 12.50
CA VAL A 43 10.16 6.33 13.85
C VAL A 43 9.11 5.86 14.86
N ALA A 44 7.83 5.88 14.49
CA ALA A 44 6.76 5.44 15.38
C ALA A 44 6.83 3.93 15.67
N ALA A 45 7.14 3.12 14.66
CA ALA A 45 7.36 1.68 14.81
C ALA A 45 8.56 1.38 15.73
N GLY A 46 9.68 2.07 15.52
CA GLY A 46 10.91 1.91 16.31
C GLY A 46 10.81 2.33 17.78
N ALA A 47 9.71 2.95 18.18
CA ALA A 47 9.45 3.27 19.59
C ALA A 47 9.09 2.03 20.45
N ILE A 48 8.83 0.88 19.81
CA ILE A 48 8.50 -0.38 20.48
C ILE A 48 9.59 -1.40 20.15
N ALA A 49 10.30 -1.86 21.19
CA ALA A 49 11.35 -2.85 21.05
C ALA A 49 10.80 -4.22 20.62
N ASP A 50 11.67 -5.05 20.05
CA ASP A 50 11.45 -6.46 19.76
C ASP A 50 10.35 -6.75 18.72
N VAL A 51 9.93 -5.72 17.96
CA VAL A 51 9.00 -5.86 16.83
C VAL A 51 9.67 -5.42 15.54
N ASP A 52 9.73 -6.33 14.57
CA ASP A 52 10.12 -6.00 13.21
C ASP A 52 8.94 -5.37 12.48
N VAL A 53 9.11 -4.16 11.96
CA VAL A 53 8.07 -3.48 11.18
C VAL A 53 8.60 -3.03 9.84
N ALA A 54 8.13 -3.65 8.78
CA ALA A 54 8.35 -3.22 7.41
C ALA A 54 7.30 -2.18 7.00
N VAL A 55 7.75 -1.04 6.49
CA VAL A 55 6.89 0.06 6.05
C VAL A 55 7.20 0.40 4.61
N ALA A 56 6.17 0.51 3.78
CA ALA A 56 6.27 1.08 2.44
C ALA A 56 5.11 2.05 2.17
N VAL A 57 5.42 3.10 1.42
CA VAL A 57 4.45 4.10 0.93
C VAL A 57 4.65 4.27 -0.57
N LEU A 58 3.56 4.13 -1.33
CA LEU A 58 3.52 4.35 -2.77
C LEU A 58 2.64 5.58 -3.06
N ASP A 59 3.17 6.53 -3.83
CA ASP A 59 2.40 7.65 -4.39
C ASP A 59 1.97 7.28 -5.80
N ARG A 60 0.68 7.02 -6.02
CA ARG A 60 0.14 6.61 -7.33
C ARG A 60 0.21 7.70 -8.40
N VAL A 61 0.40 8.95 -8.02
CA VAL A 61 0.55 10.07 -8.98
C VAL A 61 1.94 10.08 -9.58
N THR A 62 2.98 9.81 -8.78
CA THR A 62 4.37 9.80 -9.26
C THR A 62 4.88 8.39 -9.60
N GLY A 63 4.25 7.34 -9.09
CA GLY A 63 4.72 5.97 -9.17
C GLY A 63 5.83 5.64 -8.17
N ASP A 64 6.25 6.62 -7.35
CA ASP A 64 7.35 6.42 -6.39
C ASP A 64 6.94 5.47 -5.27
N VAL A 65 7.79 4.49 -4.99
CA VAL A 65 7.71 3.62 -3.80
C VAL A 65 8.88 3.94 -2.89
N VAL A 66 8.57 4.28 -1.65
CA VAL A 66 9.58 4.52 -0.61
C VAL A 66 9.32 3.58 0.56
N GLY A 67 10.37 2.97 1.10
CA GLY A 67 10.27 2.03 2.20
C GLY A 67 11.40 2.21 3.22
N ASN A 68 11.19 1.68 4.42
CA ASN A 68 12.25 1.56 5.42
C ASN A 68 13.19 0.40 5.08
N GLY A 69 14.24 0.18 5.90
CA GLY A 69 15.23 -0.88 5.67
C GLY A 69 14.66 -2.31 5.62
N GLN A 70 13.43 -2.51 6.08
CA GLN A 70 12.76 -3.83 6.10
C GLN A 70 11.69 -3.97 5.00
N ALA A 71 11.44 -2.93 4.21
CA ALA A 71 10.33 -2.88 3.26
C ALA A 71 10.37 -3.95 2.15
N THR A 72 11.55 -4.50 1.85
CA THR A 72 11.77 -5.58 0.88
C THR A 72 12.04 -6.94 1.54
N GLY A 73 12.03 -7.00 2.88
CA GLY A 73 12.14 -8.25 3.62
C GLY A 73 10.85 -9.07 3.53
N PRO A 74 10.90 -10.35 3.08
CA PRO A 74 9.71 -11.16 2.94
C PRO A 74 9.16 -11.58 4.32
N MET A 75 7.83 -11.55 4.44
CA MET A 75 7.07 -12.03 5.59
C MET A 75 5.93 -12.93 5.10
N PHE A 76 5.45 -13.84 5.95
CA PHE A 76 4.21 -14.55 5.66
C PHE A 76 3.06 -13.56 5.54
N SER A 77 2.27 -13.69 4.49
CA SER A 77 1.26 -12.69 4.13
C SER A 77 0.01 -12.70 5.01
N ALA A 78 -0.24 -13.81 5.71
CA ALA A 78 -1.53 -14.03 6.37
C ALA A 78 -2.69 -13.68 5.41
N SER A 79 -3.71 -12.96 5.87
CA SER A 79 -4.87 -12.60 5.05
C SER A 79 -4.62 -11.55 3.96
N LEU A 80 -3.39 -11.04 3.77
CA LEU A 80 -3.08 -10.26 2.56
C LEU A 80 -3.12 -11.11 1.28
N ALA A 81 -2.90 -12.45 1.39
CA ALA A 81 -3.08 -13.40 0.28
C ALA A 81 -4.46 -13.29 -0.39
N LYS A 82 -5.50 -12.90 0.35
CA LYS A 82 -6.87 -12.74 -0.15
C LYS A 82 -6.98 -11.67 -1.23
N VAL A 83 -6.14 -10.62 -1.17
CA VAL A 83 -6.09 -9.59 -2.22
C VAL A 83 -5.49 -10.15 -3.49
N VAL A 84 -4.44 -10.99 -3.40
CA VAL A 84 -3.82 -11.63 -4.56
C VAL A 84 -4.82 -12.50 -5.32
N VAL A 85 -5.56 -13.34 -4.60
CA VAL A 85 -6.55 -14.24 -5.22
C VAL A 85 -7.71 -13.43 -5.81
N ALA A 86 -8.18 -12.38 -5.12
CA ALA A 86 -9.24 -11.52 -5.65
C ALA A 86 -8.82 -10.83 -6.96
N VAL A 87 -7.59 -10.31 -7.03
CA VAL A 87 -7.03 -9.71 -8.26
C VAL A 87 -6.95 -10.73 -9.39
N ASP A 88 -6.39 -11.91 -9.14
CA ASP A 88 -6.26 -12.95 -10.17
C ASP A 88 -7.61 -13.39 -10.75
N VAL A 89 -8.57 -13.66 -9.88
CA VAL A 89 -9.91 -14.11 -10.29
C VAL A 89 -10.63 -13.05 -11.13
N LEU A 90 -10.59 -11.78 -10.71
CA LEU A 90 -11.23 -10.70 -11.44
C LEU A 90 -10.50 -10.38 -12.75
N ASP A 91 -9.18 -10.46 -12.79
CA ASP A 91 -8.40 -10.29 -14.01
C ASP A 91 -8.69 -11.40 -15.02
N ARG A 92 -8.71 -12.66 -14.59
CA ARG A 92 -9.02 -13.80 -15.45
C ARG A 92 -10.46 -13.80 -15.96
N ARG A 93 -11.38 -13.24 -15.20
CA ARG A 93 -12.76 -13.01 -15.71
C ARG A 93 -12.75 -12.17 -16.99
N ARG A 94 -11.86 -11.19 -17.07
CA ARG A 94 -11.74 -10.27 -18.21
C ARG A 94 -10.86 -10.82 -19.34
N SER A 95 -9.70 -11.38 -19.00
CA SER A 95 -8.71 -11.83 -20.00
C SER A 95 -9.00 -13.22 -20.56
N ASP A 96 -9.43 -14.13 -19.70
CA ASP A 96 -9.52 -15.57 -20.01
C ASP A 96 -10.98 -16.04 -20.07
N ALA A 97 -11.94 -15.11 -19.99
CA ALA A 97 -13.36 -15.42 -19.92
C ALA A 97 -13.72 -16.42 -18.79
N LEU A 98 -13.00 -16.39 -17.66
CA LEU A 98 -13.29 -17.22 -16.50
C LEU A 98 -14.73 -16.98 -16.05
N PRO A 99 -15.59 -18.02 -16.05
CA PRO A 99 -16.95 -17.84 -15.59
C PRO A 99 -16.97 -17.51 -14.09
N LEU A 100 -17.54 -16.36 -13.76
CA LEU A 100 -17.63 -15.86 -12.38
C LEU A 100 -19.09 -15.53 -12.10
N SER A 101 -19.69 -16.23 -11.15
CA SER A 101 -21.07 -16.00 -10.71
C SER A 101 -21.17 -14.84 -9.71
N ALA A 102 -22.37 -14.37 -9.44
CA ALA A 102 -22.61 -13.37 -8.39
C ALA A 102 -22.21 -13.91 -7.00
N SER A 103 -22.40 -15.21 -6.74
CA SER A 103 -21.96 -15.85 -5.49
C SER A 103 -20.45 -15.89 -5.36
N ASP A 104 -19.70 -16.02 -6.45
CA ASP A 104 -18.23 -15.97 -6.39
C ASP A 104 -17.72 -14.55 -6.06
N VAL A 105 -18.37 -13.53 -6.62
CA VAL A 105 -18.07 -12.13 -6.26
C VAL A 105 -18.39 -11.88 -4.78
N GLU A 106 -19.44 -12.50 -4.23
CA GLU A 106 -19.75 -12.39 -2.81
C GLU A 106 -18.70 -13.10 -1.94
N LEU A 107 -18.16 -14.27 -2.37
CA LEU A 107 -17.02 -14.88 -1.70
C LEU A 107 -15.82 -13.93 -1.66
N ILE A 108 -15.53 -13.21 -2.74
CA ILE A 108 -14.46 -12.21 -2.76
C ILE A 108 -14.73 -11.12 -1.71
N ARG A 109 -15.94 -10.58 -1.62
CA ARG A 109 -16.28 -9.55 -0.62
C ARG A 109 -16.15 -10.07 0.81
N ARG A 110 -16.60 -11.29 1.08
CA ARG A 110 -16.48 -11.94 2.39
C ARG A 110 -15.02 -12.20 2.75
N ALA A 111 -14.21 -12.70 1.82
CA ALA A 111 -12.79 -12.90 2.05
C ALA A 111 -12.05 -11.60 2.35
N LEU A 112 -12.42 -10.49 1.73
CA LEU A 112 -11.72 -9.20 1.87
C LEU A 112 -12.20 -8.39 3.07
N GLY A 113 -13.49 -8.14 3.22
CA GLY A 113 -14.07 -7.28 4.26
C GLY A 113 -13.98 -7.92 5.65
N PRO A 114 -14.82 -8.89 5.99
CA PRO A 114 -14.76 -9.59 7.27
C PRO A 114 -13.60 -10.57 7.38
N SER A 115 -12.73 -10.66 6.37
CA SER A 115 -11.57 -11.56 6.36
C SER A 115 -11.93 -13.04 6.54
N ASP A 116 -13.07 -13.48 5.98
CA ASP A 116 -13.61 -14.82 6.13
C ASP A 116 -12.70 -15.88 5.47
N ASP A 117 -12.14 -16.78 6.28
CA ASP A 117 -11.23 -17.84 5.84
C ASP A 117 -11.97 -18.94 5.08
N SER A 118 -13.25 -19.21 5.40
CA SER A 118 -14.05 -20.18 4.66
C SER A 118 -14.28 -19.70 3.23
N ALA A 119 -14.61 -18.42 3.04
CA ALA A 119 -14.73 -17.83 1.71
C ALA A 119 -13.40 -17.87 0.94
N MET A 120 -12.28 -17.64 1.64
CA MET A 120 -10.95 -17.75 1.02
C MET A 120 -10.61 -19.19 0.61
N ASN A 121 -10.93 -20.18 1.43
CA ASN A 121 -10.70 -21.60 1.12
C ASN A 121 -11.45 -22.01 -0.15
N ASP A 122 -12.71 -21.57 -0.28
CA ASP A 122 -13.51 -21.81 -1.47
C ASP A 122 -12.89 -21.17 -2.72
N LEU A 123 -12.46 -19.91 -2.62
CA LEU A 123 -11.80 -19.19 -3.72
C LEU A 123 -10.47 -19.85 -4.09
N TRP A 124 -9.65 -20.21 -3.10
CA TRP A 124 -8.34 -20.83 -3.30
C TRP A 124 -8.44 -22.16 -4.05
N THR A 125 -9.36 -23.01 -3.64
CA THR A 125 -9.57 -24.33 -4.25
C THR A 125 -10.19 -24.21 -5.63
N ARG A 126 -11.23 -23.38 -5.80
CA ARG A 126 -12.00 -23.31 -7.06
C ARG A 126 -11.28 -22.58 -8.18
N PHE A 127 -10.41 -21.63 -7.85
CA PHE A 127 -9.79 -20.74 -8.83
C PHE A 127 -8.27 -20.88 -8.93
N ASP A 128 -7.72 -22.01 -8.50
CA ASP A 128 -6.27 -22.27 -8.55
C ASP A 128 -5.47 -21.19 -7.82
N GLY A 129 -5.67 -21.10 -6.52
CA GLY A 129 -5.01 -20.10 -5.66
C GLY A 129 -3.48 -20.19 -5.68
N MET A 130 -2.93 -21.41 -5.78
CA MET A 130 -1.48 -21.60 -5.94
C MET A 130 -0.95 -20.92 -7.20
N GLY A 131 -1.61 -21.14 -8.34
CA GLY A 131 -1.26 -20.50 -9.60
C GLY A 131 -1.54 -19.00 -9.61
N ALA A 132 -2.56 -18.53 -8.87
CA ALA A 132 -2.90 -17.11 -8.73
C ALA A 132 -1.71 -16.29 -8.26
N VAL A 133 -0.97 -16.77 -7.26
CA VAL A 133 0.19 -16.05 -6.72
C VAL A 133 1.25 -15.83 -7.80
N GLY A 134 1.62 -16.87 -8.54
CA GLY A 134 2.61 -16.76 -9.62
C GLY A 134 2.15 -15.85 -10.76
N ARG A 135 0.87 -15.93 -11.15
CA ARG A 135 0.30 -15.07 -12.22
C ARG A 135 0.31 -13.60 -11.84
N VAL A 136 -0.14 -13.26 -10.62
CA VAL A 136 -0.15 -11.88 -10.13
C VAL A 136 1.27 -11.36 -9.93
N ALA A 137 2.15 -12.14 -9.31
CA ALA A 137 3.55 -11.75 -9.09
C ALA A 137 4.26 -11.45 -10.41
N THR A 138 4.12 -12.33 -11.41
CA THR A 138 4.70 -12.12 -12.75
C THR A 138 4.13 -10.88 -13.44
N ARG A 139 2.81 -10.71 -13.43
CA ARG A 139 2.14 -9.57 -14.08
C ARG A 139 2.56 -8.23 -13.50
N LEU A 140 2.70 -8.14 -12.17
CA LEU A 140 2.95 -6.89 -11.46
C LEU A 140 4.44 -6.68 -11.11
N GLY A 141 5.31 -7.61 -11.47
CA GLY A 141 6.72 -7.56 -11.11
C GLY A 141 6.96 -7.59 -9.59
N LEU A 142 6.18 -8.41 -8.86
CA LEU A 142 6.35 -8.60 -7.42
C LEU A 142 7.47 -9.61 -7.21
N THR A 143 8.68 -9.10 -6.95
CA THR A 143 9.90 -9.93 -6.95
C THR A 143 10.04 -10.81 -5.72
N ASP A 144 9.38 -10.44 -4.63
CA ASP A 144 9.53 -11.07 -3.32
C ASP A 144 8.19 -11.63 -2.79
N THR A 145 7.21 -11.79 -3.71
CA THR A 145 5.93 -12.44 -3.44
C THR A 145 5.94 -13.85 -4.04
N ALA A 146 5.78 -14.86 -3.18
CA ALA A 146 5.85 -16.26 -3.58
C ALA A 146 4.71 -17.09 -2.98
N ALA A 147 4.28 -18.11 -3.72
CA ALA A 147 3.29 -19.08 -3.27
C ALA A 147 3.77 -19.84 -2.01
N PRO A 148 2.85 -20.30 -1.16
CA PRO A 148 3.21 -21.09 0.00
C PRO A 148 3.85 -22.43 -0.42
N ILE A 149 4.77 -22.93 0.40
CA ILE A 149 5.35 -24.27 0.19
C ILE A 149 4.28 -25.35 0.39
N GLU A 150 3.41 -25.16 1.40
CA GLU A 150 2.27 -26.04 1.69
C GLU A 150 1.04 -25.54 0.92
N PRO A 151 0.58 -26.28 -0.12
CA PRO A 151 -0.45 -25.78 -1.04
C PRO A 151 -1.79 -25.40 -0.39
N ASP A 152 -2.13 -26.04 0.72
CA ASP A 152 -3.40 -25.82 1.41
C ASP A 152 -3.34 -24.71 2.45
N ILE A 153 -2.17 -24.09 2.67
CA ILE A 153 -1.99 -23.06 3.70
C ILE A 153 -1.67 -21.71 3.03
N TRP A 154 -2.67 -21.14 2.40
CA TRP A 154 -2.55 -19.87 1.66
C TRP A 154 -1.95 -18.72 2.48
N GLY A 155 -2.15 -18.68 3.80
CA GLY A 155 -1.59 -17.64 4.68
C GLY A 155 -0.05 -17.68 4.77
N TRP A 156 0.59 -18.80 4.34
CA TRP A 156 2.04 -18.93 4.27
C TRP A 156 2.63 -18.45 2.93
N MET A 157 1.82 -17.89 2.05
CA MET A 157 2.33 -17.08 0.95
C MET A 157 3.26 -16.01 1.54
N THR A 158 4.40 -15.75 0.92
CA THR A 158 5.29 -14.65 1.32
C THR A 158 5.03 -13.40 0.49
N THR A 159 5.23 -12.24 1.10
CA THR A 159 5.17 -10.93 0.42
C THR A 159 6.02 -9.92 1.20
N THR A 160 6.24 -8.75 0.61
CA THR A 160 6.94 -7.62 1.24
C THR A 160 6.03 -6.40 1.35
N ALA A 161 6.40 -5.43 2.17
CA ALA A 161 5.66 -4.18 2.25
C ALA A 161 5.66 -3.45 0.88
N SER A 162 6.79 -3.48 0.18
CA SER A 162 6.91 -2.89 -1.16
C SER A 162 6.00 -3.57 -2.18
N ASP A 163 5.96 -4.91 -2.20
CA ASP A 163 5.09 -5.67 -3.12
C ASP A 163 3.61 -5.47 -2.79
N ALA A 164 3.26 -5.45 -1.50
CA ALA A 164 1.88 -5.18 -1.06
C ALA A 164 1.39 -3.81 -1.53
N THR A 165 2.25 -2.77 -1.55
CA THR A 165 1.87 -1.47 -2.09
C THR A 165 1.66 -1.50 -3.60
N ARG A 166 2.48 -2.22 -4.36
CA ARG A 166 2.33 -2.38 -5.82
C ARG A 166 1.05 -3.15 -6.17
N LEU A 167 0.77 -4.23 -5.45
CA LEU A 167 -0.46 -5.00 -5.61
C LEU A 167 -1.71 -4.12 -5.43
N LEU A 168 -1.75 -3.33 -4.35
CA LEU A 168 -2.89 -2.45 -4.08
C LEU A 168 -2.95 -1.26 -5.06
N ALA A 169 -1.81 -0.71 -5.49
CA ALA A 169 -1.81 0.31 -6.53
C ALA A 169 -2.46 -0.20 -7.81
N TYR A 170 -2.14 -1.43 -8.22
CA TYR A 170 -2.77 -2.08 -9.36
C TYR A 170 -4.29 -2.25 -9.18
N VAL A 171 -4.76 -2.61 -7.97
CA VAL A 171 -6.22 -2.70 -7.70
C VAL A 171 -6.94 -1.40 -8.06
N ALA A 172 -6.33 -0.24 -7.80
CA ALA A 172 -6.93 1.06 -8.14
C ALA A 172 -6.84 1.42 -9.65
N GLU A 173 -6.06 0.66 -10.43
CA GLU A 173 -5.95 0.77 -11.89
C GLU A 173 -6.85 -0.22 -12.64
N MET A 174 -7.42 -1.19 -11.92
CA MET A 174 -8.39 -2.13 -12.48
C MET A 174 -9.64 -1.37 -12.98
N PRO A 175 -10.38 -1.92 -13.96
CA PRO A 175 -11.66 -1.35 -14.36
C PRO A 175 -12.59 -1.12 -13.17
N PRO A 176 -13.37 0.00 -13.15
CA PRO A 176 -14.16 0.39 -11.97
C PRO A 176 -15.00 -0.73 -11.35
N PRO A 177 -15.72 -1.60 -12.11
CA PRO A 177 -16.50 -2.67 -11.49
C PRO A 177 -15.68 -3.66 -10.68
N ASP A 178 -14.42 -3.94 -11.08
CA ASP A 178 -13.52 -4.84 -10.39
C ASP A 178 -12.85 -4.16 -9.20
N ALA A 179 -12.33 -2.95 -9.43
CA ALA A 179 -11.77 -2.12 -8.39
C ALA A 179 -12.76 -1.89 -7.25
N ASP A 180 -14.03 -1.62 -7.57
CA ASP A 180 -15.09 -1.35 -6.59
C ASP A 180 -15.45 -2.60 -5.75
N VAL A 181 -15.36 -3.81 -6.32
CA VAL A 181 -15.53 -5.04 -5.53
C VAL A 181 -14.47 -5.13 -4.44
N ILE A 182 -13.20 -4.91 -4.78
CA ILE A 182 -12.10 -5.02 -3.82
C ILE A 182 -12.12 -3.83 -2.86
N ILE A 183 -12.04 -2.62 -3.36
CA ILE A 183 -11.90 -1.41 -2.53
C ILE A 183 -13.12 -1.19 -1.66
N GLY A 184 -14.32 -1.46 -2.19
CA GLY A 184 -15.57 -1.39 -1.42
C GLY A 184 -15.57 -2.36 -0.24
N ALA A 185 -15.10 -3.60 -0.43
CA ALA A 185 -14.98 -4.58 0.65
C ALA A 185 -13.96 -4.14 1.72
N LEU A 186 -12.81 -3.58 1.30
CA LEU A 186 -11.79 -3.07 2.21
C LEU A 186 -12.27 -1.86 3.02
N ALA A 187 -13.00 -0.94 2.39
CA ALA A 187 -13.53 0.26 3.04
C ALA A 187 -14.64 -0.07 4.06
N GLN A 188 -15.42 -1.12 3.80
CA GLN A 188 -16.54 -1.56 4.64
C GLN A 188 -16.14 -2.67 5.62
N ALA A 189 -14.85 -2.98 5.77
CA ALA A 189 -14.39 -4.02 6.68
C ALA A 189 -14.92 -3.77 8.11
N PRO A 190 -15.59 -4.75 8.74
CA PRO A 190 -16.10 -4.60 10.09
C PRO A 190 -14.94 -4.54 11.12
N PRO A 191 -15.15 -3.99 12.31
CA PRO A 191 -14.11 -3.93 13.35
C PRO A 191 -13.74 -5.31 13.90
N VAL A 192 -14.62 -6.31 13.75
CA VAL A 192 -14.39 -7.71 14.14
C VAL A 192 -14.50 -8.59 12.90
N ALA A 193 -13.49 -9.40 12.67
CA ALA A 193 -13.43 -10.35 11.57
C ALA A 193 -14.33 -11.57 11.77
N ALA A 194 -14.49 -12.38 10.72
CA ALA A 194 -15.36 -13.55 10.76
C ALA A 194 -14.91 -14.61 11.77
N ASP A 195 -13.62 -14.69 12.09
CA ASP A 195 -13.04 -15.58 13.11
C ASP A 195 -13.09 -14.99 14.52
N GLY A 196 -13.67 -13.80 14.71
CA GLY A 196 -13.77 -13.09 15.99
C GLY A 196 -12.55 -12.23 16.34
N PHE A 197 -11.50 -12.18 15.50
CA PHE A 197 -10.35 -11.32 15.73
C PHE A 197 -10.71 -9.85 15.55
N ALA A 198 -10.31 -9.00 16.50
CA ALA A 198 -10.49 -7.54 16.37
C ALA A 198 -9.53 -7.00 15.30
N GLN A 199 -10.06 -6.58 14.14
CA GLN A 199 -9.25 -6.07 13.02
C GLN A 199 -9.21 -4.54 12.92
N ASP A 200 -9.63 -3.84 13.98
CA ASP A 200 -9.62 -2.38 14.14
C ASP A 200 -8.24 -1.83 14.55
N PHE A 201 -7.21 -2.22 13.83
CA PHE A 201 -5.82 -1.80 14.04
C PHE A 201 -5.18 -1.29 12.75
N GLY A 202 -3.96 -0.78 12.84
CA GLY A 202 -3.23 -0.28 11.66
C GLY A 202 -4.05 0.78 10.92
N LEU A 203 -4.23 0.65 9.62
CA LEU A 203 -5.03 1.57 8.79
C LEU A 203 -6.54 1.50 9.08
N GLN A 204 -7.03 0.44 9.75
CA GLN A 204 -8.42 0.33 10.20
C GLN A 204 -8.63 0.82 11.64
N ALA A 205 -7.59 1.40 12.27
CA ALA A 205 -7.70 1.90 13.64
C ALA A 205 -8.73 3.05 13.76
N PRO A 206 -9.45 3.15 14.89
CA PRO A 206 -10.29 4.31 15.18
C PRO A 206 -9.53 5.63 14.98
N GLY A 207 -10.17 6.62 14.38
CA GLY A 207 -9.57 7.94 14.11
C GLY A 207 -8.85 8.07 12.77
N ILE A 208 -8.51 6.98 12.07
CA ILE A 208 -7.96 7.03 10.71
C ILE A 208 -8.74 6.20 9.68
N ARG A 209 -9.56 5.26 10.10
CA ARG A 209 -10.32 4.37 9.22
C ARG A 209 -11.25 5.08 8.24
N ASP A 210 -11.75 6.25 8.57
CA ASP A 210 -12.69 7.02 7.74
C ASP A 210 -12.04 7.58 6.45
N VAL A 211 -10.71 7.57 6.38
CA VAL A 211 -9.94 8.02 5.21
C VAL A 211 -9.08 6.91 4.62
N THR A 212 -9.33 5.67 5.02
CA THR A 212 -8.57 4.51 4.56
C THR A 212 -9.49 3.40 4.07
N ALA A 213 -8.96 2.54 3.21
CA ALA A 213 -9.57 1.28 2.82
C ALA A 213 -8.47 0.22 2.84
N ALA A 214 -8.49 -0.72 3.79
CA ALA A 214 -7.34 -1.57 4.04
C ALA A 214 -7.69 -3.03 4.31
N LYS A 215 -6.79 -3.92 3.90
CA LYS A 215 -6.78 -5.32 4.29
C LYS A 215 -5.87 -5.51 5.49
N GLN A 216 -6.42 -6.19 6.48
CA GLN A 216 -5.66 -6.65 7.64
C GLN A 216 -5.22 -8.09 7.45
N GLY A 217 -4.11 -8.47 8.09
CA GLY A 217 -3.63 -9.85 8.14
C GLY A 217 -3.09 -10.18 9.52
N TRP A 218 -3.37 -11.37 10.02
CA TRP A 218 -2.84 -11.87 11.29
C TRP A 218 -2.69 -13.38 11.24
N MET A 219 -1.62 -13.87 11.86
CA MET A 219 -1.39 -15.29 12.06
C MET A 219 -0.32 -15.54 13.11
N ARG A 220 -0.36 -16.70 13.77
CA ARG A 220 0.77 -17.25 14.50
C ARG A 220 1.50 -18.26 13.61
N TRP A 221 2.81 -18.16 13.60
CA TRP A 221 3.69 -19.14 13.01
C TRP A 221 4.41 -19.86 14.15
N ARG A 222 4.12 -21.14 14.33
CA ARG A 222 4.60 -21.91 15.49
C ARG A 222 4.17 -21.24 16.80
N THR A 223 4.92 -21.50 17.88
CA THR A 223 4.62 -20.96 19.22
C THR A 223 5.33 -19.63 19.51
N ASP A 224 6.26 -19.23 18.66
CA ASP A 224 7.23 -18.16 18.93
C ASP A 224 7.15 -16.96 17.98
N THR A 225 6.34 -17.00 16.94
CA THR A 225 6.27 -15.90 15.96
C THR A 225 4.83 -15.54 15.64
N ALA A 226 4.52 -14.25 15.70
CA ALA A 226 3.24 -13.69 15.27
C ALA A 226 3.46 -12.67 14.17
N TYR A 227 2.53 -12.61 13.23
CA TYR A 227 2.47 -11.63 12.15
C TYR A 227 1.20 -10.81 12.27
N LEU A 228 1.30 -9.50 12.07
CA LEU A 228 0.17 -8.59 12.06
C LEU A 228 0.40 -7.50 11.01
N HIS A 229 -0.49 -7.43 10.02
CA HIS A 229 -0.31 -6.60 8.83
C HIS A 229 -1.49 -5.68 8.61
N SER A 230 -1.21 -4.52 8.04
CA SER A 230 -2.21 -3.57 7.58
C SER A 230 -1.71 -2.92 6.29
N ALA A 231 -2.40 -3.15 5.17
CA ALA A 231 -2.05 -2.57 3.89
C ALA A 231 -3.29 -2.03 3.19
N GLY A 232 -3.22 -0.81 2.63
CA GLY A 232 -4.40 -0.19 2.05
C GLY A 232 -4.16 1.20 1.48
N PHE A 233 -5.25 1.78 1.02
CA PHE A 233 -5.33 3.12 0.46
C PHE A 233 -5.49 4.18 1.55
N VAL A 234 -4.95 5.37 1.29
CA VAL A 234 -5.09 6.55 2.14
C VAL A 234 -5.57 7.73 1.29
N GLY A 235 -6.58 8.44 1.79
CA GLY A 235 -7.21 9.58 1.14
C GLY A 235 -8.42 9.20 0.29
N ALA A 236 -9.33 10.16 0.11
CA ALA A 236 -10.55 9.98 -0.68
C ALA A 236 -10.26 9.69 -2.17
N ASP A 237 -9.17 10.26 -2.69
CA ASP A 237 -8.66 10.05 -4.04
C ASP A 237 -7.82 8.77 -4.19
N ARG A 238 -7.57 8.06 -3.08
CA ARG A 238 -6.75 6.84 -3.02
C ARG A 238 -5.34 7.05 -3.61
N ARG A 239 -4.82 8.27 -3.49
CA ARG A 239 -3.51 8.63 -4.05
C ARG A 239 -2.39 7.81 -3.44
N PHE A 240 -2.43 7.61 -2.13
CA PHE A 240 -1.37 6.90 -1.44
C PHE A 240 -1.79 5.48 -1.11
N VAL A 241 -0.84 4.56 -1.26
CA VAL A 241 -0.93 3.20 -0.74
C VAL A 241 0.11 3.04 0.35
N VAL A 242 -0.31 2.55 1.50
CA VAL A 242 0.55 2.33 2.66
C VAL A 242 0.48 0.86 3.05
N ALA A 243 1.63 0.24 3.27
CA ALA A 243 1.75 -1.09 3.85
C ALA A 243 2.61 -1.04 5.11
N VAL A 244 2.09 -1.61 6.19
CA VAL A 244 2.78 -1.79 7.47
C VAL A 244 2.67 -3.26 7.83
N LEU A 245 3.79 -3.98 7.70
CA LEU A 245 3.86 -5.41 8.00
C LEU A 245 4.66 -5.61 9.28
N GLY A 246 4.04 -6.20 10.30
CA GLY A 246 4.65 -6.45 11.60
C GLY A 246 4.93 -7.92 11.83
N ARG A 247 6.10 -8.21 12.44
CA ARG A 247 6.50 -9.52 12.95
C ARG A 247 7.04 -9.37 14.37
N HIS A 248 6.60 -10.23 15.26
CA HIS A 248 7.12 -10.32 16.62
C HIS A 248 7.56 -11.76 16.86
N THR A 249 8.86 -11.95 17.06
CA THR A 249 9.44 -13.27 17.38
C THR A 249 9.87 -13.27 18.82
N PHE A 250 9.13 -13.98 19.67
CA PHE A 250 9.37 -14.10 21.09
C PHE A 250 8.69 -15.36 21.66
N PRO A 251 9.20 -16.01 22.68
CA PRO A 251 8.42 -17.03 23.38
C PRO A 251 7.09 -16.41 23.86
N ASP A 252 5.96 -16.89 23.31
CA ASP A 252 4.61 -16.34 23.51
C ASP A 252 4.45 -14.88 23.02
N PRO A 253 4.45 -14.62 21.68
CA PRO A 253 4.37 -13.28 21.13
C PRO A 253 3.06 -12.58 21.51
N ASP A 254 3.20 -11.36 22.05
CA ASP A 254 2.09 -10.53 22.50
C ASP A 254 1.41 -9.78 21.36
N TRP A 255 0.12 -10.07 21.14
CA TRP A 255 -0.70 -9.38 20.16
C TRP A 255 -0.86 -7.88 20.43
N GLN A 256 -0.85 -7.46 21.71
CA GLN A 256 -1.03 -6.06 22.07
C GLN A 256 0.18 -5.21 21.66
N THR A 257 1.38 -5.73 21.89
CA THR A 257 2.64 -5.10 21.49
C THR A 257 2.70 -4.94 19.99
N LEU A 258 2.41 -6.00 19.23
CA LEU A 258 2.41 -5.98 17.77
C LEU A 258 1.32 -5.04 17.19
N ARG A 259 0.12 -5.10 17.76
CA ARG A 259 -1.00 -4.21 17.40
C ARG A 259 -0.65 -2.74 17.61
N ARG A 260 -0.03 -2.42 18.76
CA ARG A 260 0.40 -1.06 19.08
C ARG A 260 1.42 -0.55 18.07
N SER A 261 2.45 -1.35 17.77
CA SER A 261 3.51 -0.98 16.82
C SER A 261 2.95 -0.71 15.42
N VAL A 262 2.17 -1.63 14.86
CA VAL A 262 1.55 -1.48 13.53
C VAL A 262 0.59 -0.29 13.49
N THR A 263 -0.19 -0.06 14.57
CA THR A 263 -1.14 1.06 14.62
C THR A 263 -0.44 2.41 14.74
N MET A 264 0.61 2.51 15.55
CA MET A 264 1.40 3.75 15.67
C MET A 264 2.05 4.11 14.34
N ALA A 265 2.66 3.15 13.65
CA ALA A 265 3.24 3.34 12.34
C ALA A 265 2.20 3.82 11.30
N ALA A 266 1.07 3.14 11.20
CA ALA A 266 -0.02 3.50 10.29
C ALA A 266 -0.57 4.91 10.59
N THR A 267 -0.81 5.23 11.86
CA THR A 267 -1.33 6.53 12.29
C THR A 267 -0.35 7.66 11.96
N ALA A 268 0.94 7.45 12.20
CA ALA A 268 1.98 8.43 11.88
C ALA A 268 2.07 8.70 10.37
N ALA A 269 2.04 7.64 9.53
CA ALA A 269 2.02 7.79 8.08
C ALA A 269 0.79 8.58 7.61
N VAL A 270 -0.41 8.18 8.05
CA VAL A 270 -1.68 8.83 7.68
C VAL A 270 -1.70 10.28 8.14
N GLY A 271 -1.18 10.60 9.33
CA GLY A 271 -1.09 11.96 9.84
C GLY A 271 -0.32 12.90 8.90
N VAL A 272 0.81 12.45 8.36
CA VAL A 272 1.60 13.21 7.38
C VAL A 272 0.87 13.34 6.04
N LEU A 273 0.21 12.27 5.57
CA LEU A 273 -0.49 12.25 4.29
C LEU A 273 -1.75 13.13 4.32
N ARG A 274 -2.49 13.15 5.44
CA ARG A 274 -3.68 14.00 5.64
C ARG A 274 -3.38 15.50 5.65
N GLY A 275 -2.25 15.91 6.17
CA GLY A 275 -1.89 17.35 6.31
C GLY A 275 -1.89 18.13 4.99
N ARG A 276 -2.02 17.46 3.84
CA ARG A 276 -2.20 18.08 2.51
C ARG A 276 -3.59 17.95 1.91
N ILE A 277 -4.44 17.07 2.45
CA ILE A 277 -5.82 16.91 1.97
C ILE A 277 -6.70 18.07 2.47
N GLY A 278 -6.27 18.79 3.52
CA GLY A 278 -7.01 19.88 4.18
C GLY A 278 -6.61 21.30 3.78
N SER A 279 -5.79 21.52 2.75
CA SER A 279 -5.53 22.87 2.22
C SER A 279 -6.15 23.01 0.83
N PRO A 280 -7.42 23.42 0.71
CA PRO A 280 -7.87 24.09 -0.51
C PRO A 280 -7.02 25.36 -0.60
N GLY A 281 -6.47 25.65 -1.79
CA GLY A 281 -5.66 26.83 -2.03
C GLY A 281 -6.33 28.06 -1.43
N ALA A 282 -5.56 28.89 -0.73
CA ALA A 282 -5.98 30.18 -0.22
C ALA A 282 -6.29 31.11 -1.43
N GLY A 283 -7.45 30.88 -2.05
CA GLY A 283 -8.13 31.84 -2.88
C GLY A 283 -8.85 32.77 -1.91
N GLN A 284 -8.38 34.02 -1.82
CA GLN A 284 -9.06 35.10 -1.12
C GLN A 284 -10.53 35.13 -1.51
N LEU A 285 -11.41 34.68 -0.63
CA LEU A 285 -12.83 35.05 -0.67
C LEU A 285 -12.93 36.44 -0.07
N ALA A 286 -13.03 37.44 -0.97
CA ALA A 286 -13.49 38.77 -0.59
C ALA A 286 -14.88 38.65 0.01
N VAL A 287 -15.03 38.96 1.29
CA VAL A 287 -16.31 39.08 1.97
C VAL A 287 -17.01 40.35 1.46
N PRO A 288 -18.19 40.23 0.81
CA PRO A 288 -18.95 41.43 0.49
C PRO A 288 -19.50 42.05 1.78
N ASN A 289 -19.19 43.34 1.97
CA ASN A 289 -19.72 44.19 3.07
C ASN A 289 -21.24 44.32 2.89
N VAL A 290 -22.03 43.57 3.64
CA VAL A 290 -23.49 43.72 3.68
C VAL A 290 -23.80 44.75 4.76
N HIS A 291 -24.18 45.94 4.31
CA HIS A 291 -24.72 47.04 5.13
C HIS A 291 -26.14 46.63 5.54
N LEU A 292 -26.38 46.38 6.83
CA LEU A 292 -27.72 46.18 7.39
C LEU A 292 -28.30 47.53 7.81
N PRO A 293 -29.51 47.92 7.30
CA PRO A 293 -30.22 49.11 7.81
C PRO A 293 -30.82 48.81 9.19
N GLY A 294 -30.74 49.81 10.07
CA GLY A 294 -31.18 49.73 11.44
C GLY A 294 -32.68 49.48 11.60
N VAL A 295 -33.02 48.62 12.55
CA VAL A 295 -34.41 48.47 13.09
C VAL A 295 -34.50 49.24 14.40
N VAL A 296 -35.35 50.26 14.37
CA VAL A 296 -35.75 51.07 15.53
C VAL A 296 -36.70 50.24 16.40
N ALA A 297 -36.36 50.06 17.66
CA ALA A 297 -37.25 49.45 18.64
C ALA A 297 -38.29 50.50 19.08
N HIS A 298 -39.57 50.16 18.99
CA HIS A 298 -40.65 50.79 19.73
C HIS A 298 -41.16 49.87 20.83
N LEU A 299 -40.99 50.35 22.05
CA LEU A 299 -41.66 49.87 23.25
C LEU A 299 -43.14 50.25 23.21
N HIS A 300 -44.04 49.30 23.47
CA HIS A 300 -45.23 49.41 24.33
C HIS A 300 -45.62 48.05 24.84
#